data_3bb234c25d7cd896f3a1cddfe7adb000
#
_entry.id   3bb234c25d7cd896f3a1cddfe7adb000
#
_cell.length_a   1.000
_cell.length_b   1.000
_cell.length_c   1.000
_cell.angle_alpha   90.00
_cell.angle_beta   90.00
_cell.angle_gamma   90.00
#
_symmetry.space_group_name_H-M   'P 1'
#
loop_
_entity.id
_entity.type
_entity.pdbx_description
1 polymer ?
#
loop_
_entity_poly.entity_id
_entity_poly.type
_entity_poly.pdbx_seq_one_letter_code
_entity_poly.pdbx_strand_id
1 'polypeptide(L)'
;LSRGLGDVYKRQVLGNGIDRVYPEENTRLAQTIVERGGAIVSEFALGAEPLAHHFPIRNRIISGVSAALLLIEGNAHSGTMITAGCAAEQGREVFALPGMVDVPGSIAPLRLLRDGANLCTCAQDILDDMRWTQTAVPAKSEPAPASAQDNLTEPQKRIFALLEREEM
;
A
#
# COMPACT_ATOMS: atom_id res chain seq x y z
N LEU A 1 -4.31 -5.83 1.15
CA LEU A 1 -5.25 -5.95 2.22
C LEU A 1 -5.07 -4.76 3.17
N SER A 2 -5.66 -3.64 2.82
CA SER A 2 -5.52 -2.35 3.49
C SER A 2 -6.34 -2.29 4.79
N ARG A 3 -5.93 -3.01 5.82
CA ARG A 3 -6.40 -2.78 7.19
C ARG A 3 -5.56 -1.66 7.78
N GLY A 4 -6.17 -0.50 8.06
CA GLY A 4 -5.56 0.53 8.91
C GLY A 4 -5.05 1.80 8.24
N LEU A 5 -5.29 2.02 6.95
CA LEU A 5 -5.14 3.37 6.39
C LEU A 5 -6.44 4.13 6.70
N GLY A 6 -6.35 5.10 7.61
CA GLY A 6 -7.43 6.01 7.93
C GLY A 6 -8.04 6.64 6.68
N ASP A 7 -8.95 7.57 6.78
CA ASP A 7 -9.82 8.22 5.78
C ASP A 7 -9.34 8.36 4.31
N VAL A 8 -8.58 7.37 3.80
CA VAL A 8 -8.13 7.31 2.42
C VAL A 8 -9.24 6.65 1.59
N TYR A 9 -9.77 7.38 0.65
CA TYR A 9 -10.74 6.87 -0.32
C TYR A 9 -10.12 5.77 -1.17
N LYS A 10 -10.45 4.51 -0.88
CA LYS A 10 -9.96 3.38 -1.65
C LYS A 10 -10.67 3.28 -2.99
N ARG A 11 -9.90 3.17 -4.06
CA ARG A 11 -10.39 2.77 -5.38
C ARG A 11 -9.93 1.36 -5.67
N GLN A 12 -10.88 0.44 -5.84
CA GLN A 12 -10.60 -0.96 -6.16
C GLN A 12 -10.93 -1.22 -7.62
N VAL A 13 -9.95 -1.66 -8.39
CA VAL A 13 -10.17 -2.11 -9.77
C VAL A 13 -10.30 -3.63 -9.77
N LEU A 14 -11.34 -4.16 -10.42
CA LEU A 14 -11.60 -5.60 -10.48
C LEU A 14 -11.00 -6.24 -11.75
N GLY A 15 -10.74 -7.54 -11.68
CA GLY A 15 -10.36 -8.38 -12.81
C GLY A 15 -11.53 -9.22 -13.36
N ASN A 16 -12.76 -8.80 -13.09
CA ASN A 16 -14.01 -9.48 -13.46
C ASN A 16 -15.15 -8.46 -13.55
N GLY A 17 -16.34 -8.89 -13.93
CA GLY A 17 -17.53 -8.04 -14.00
C GLY A 17 -17.84 -7.38 -12.64
N ILE A 18 -18.34 -6.14 -12.67
CA ILE A 18 -18.60 -5.34 -11.46
C ILE A 18 -19.75 -5.91 -10.61
N ASP A 19 -20.58 -6.73 -11.19
CA ASP A 19 -21.71 -7.41 -10.57
C ASP A 19 -21.32 -8.57 -9.63
N ARG A 20 -20.03 -8.95 -9.63
CA ARG A 20 -19.50 -10.03 -8.80
C ARG A 20 -18.27 -9.57 -8.01
N VAL A 21 -18.28 -9.75 -6.70
CA VAL A 21 -17.09 -9.55 -5.86
C VAL A 21 -16.25 -10.83 -5.84
N TYR A 22 -14.97 -10.72 -6.17
CA TYR A 22 -14.03 -11.84 -6.11
C TYR A 22 -12.76 -11.45 -5.31
N PRO A 23 -12.31 -12.30 -4.37
CA PRO A 23 -13.03 -13.47 -3.87
C PRO A 23 -14.27 -13.06 -3.06
N GLU A 24 -15.28 -13.94 -2.98
CA GLU A 24 -16.60 -13.66 -2.39
C GLU A 24 -16.53 -13.23 -0.91
N GLU A 25 -15.53 -13.71 -0.18
CA GLU A 25 -15.25 -13.34 1.22
C GLU A 25 -15.04 -11.82 1.39
N ASN A 26 -14.66 -11.11 0.34
CA ASN A 26 -14.43 -9.66 0.34
C ASN A 26 -15.70 -8.83 0.06
N THR A 27 -16.87 -9.44 -0.04
CA THR A 27 -18.13 -8.72 -0.33
C THR A 27 -18.40 -7.61 0.67
N ARG A 28 -18.24 -7.89 1.97
CA ARG A 28 -18.40 -6.87 3.02
C ARG A 28 -17.38 -5.75 2.91
N LEU A 29 -16.14 -6.07 2.54
CA LEU A 29 -15.10 -5.07 2.31
C LEU A 29 -15.43 -4.18 1.13
N ALA A 30 -15.96 -4.75 0.04
CA ALA A 30 -16.39 -4.00 -1.14
C ALA A 30 -17.48 -2.98 -0.79
N GLN A 31 -18.50 -3.41 -0.03
CA GLN A 31 -19.55 -2.52 0.47
C GLN A 31 -18.97 -1.39 1.33
N THR A 32 -18.10 -1.72 2.27
CA THR A 32 -17.46 -0.72 3.16
C THR A 32 -16.64 0.30 2.37
N ILE A 33 -15.97 -0.11 1.29
CA ILE A 33 -15.23 0.82 0.41
C ILE A 33 -16.19 1.87 -0.16
N VAL A 34 -17.31 1.43 -0.71
CA VAL A 34 -18.31 2.35 -1.31
C VAL A 34 -18.97 3.25 -0.26
N GLU A 35 -19.39 2.68 0.88
CA GLU A 35 -20.00 3.42 1.98
C GLU A 35 -19.09 4.53 2.54
N ARG A 36 -17.78 4.33 2.49
CA ARG A 36 -16.78 5.33 2.91
C ARG A 36 -16.37 6.31 1.81
N GLY A 37 -17.12 6.38 0.71
CA GLY A 37 -16.84 7.30 -0.40
C GLY A 37 -15.74 6.84 -1.35
N GLY A 38 -15.27 5.58 -1.22
CA GLY A 38 -14.39 4.94 -2.19
C GLY A 38 -15.16 4.49 -3.44
N ALA A 39 -14.45 3.82 -4.36
CA ALA A 39 -15.06 3.33 -5.59
C ALA A 39 -14.58 1.91 -5.93
N ILE A 40 -15.48 1.14 -6.58
CA ILE A 40 -15.16 -0.11 -7.24
C ILE A 40 -15.35 0.12 -8.74
N VAL A 41 -14.33 -0.27 -9.53
CA VAL A 41 -14.28 -0.02 -10.96
C VAL A 41 -13.96 -1.32 -11.68
N SER A 42 -14.55 -1.55 -12.84
CA SER A 42 -14.21 -2.65 -13.72
C SER A 42 -14.33 -2.21 -15.19
N GLU A 43 -13.45 -2.73 -16.03
CA GLU A 43 -13.56 -2.63 -17.50
C GLU A 43 -14.22 -3.85 -18.14
N PHE A 44 -14.42 -4.92 -17.36
CA PHE A 44 -14.99 -6.17 -17.84
C PHE A 44 -16.52 -6.10 -17.87
N ALA A 45 -17.11 -6.77 -18.85
CA ALA A 45 -18.57 -6.86 -18.99
C ALA A 45 -19.22 -7.48 -17.75
N LEU A 46 -20.50 -7.19 -17.53
CA LEU A 46 -21.28 -7.86 -16.51
C LEU A 46 -21.27 -9.38 -16.73
N GLY A 47 -21.17 -10.13 -15.65
CA GLY A 47 -21.07 -11.59 -15.69
C GLY A 47 -19.68 -12.13 -16.04
N ALA A 48 -18.70 -11.29 -16.39
CA ALA A 48 -17.33 -11.75 -16.67
C ALA A 48 -16.70 -12.42 -15.45
N GLU A 49 -16.14 -13.62 -15.65
CA GLU A 49 -15.50 -14.38 -14.57
C GLU A 49 -14.11 -13.85 -14.23
N PRO A 50 -13.62 -14.09 -12.99
CA PRO A 50 -12.29 -13.67 -12.55
C PRO A 50 -11.19 -14.60 -13.10
N LEU A 51 -10.91 -14.49 -14.37
CA LEU A 51 -9.88 -15.30 -15.04
C LEU A 51 -8.48 -14.79 -14.73
N ALA A 52 -7.51 -15.69 -14.57
CA ALA A 52 -6.14 -15.36 -14.17
C ALA A 52 -5.49 -14.27 -15.05
N HIS A 53 -5.73 -14.31 -16.35
CA HIS A 53 -5.18 -13.33 -17.30
C HIS A 53 -5.85 -11.95 -17.24
N HIS A 54 -7.02 -11.81 -16.62
CA HIS A 54 -7.68 -10.52 -16.42
C HIS A 54 -6.93 -9.64 -15.41
N PHE A 55 -6.25 -10.22 -14.42
CA PHE A 55 -5.56 -9.48 -13.39
C PHE A 55 -4.37 -8.67 -13.91
N PRO A 56 -3.47 -9.23 -14.74
CA PRO A 56 -2.45 -8.43 -15.43
C PRO A 56 -3.02 -7.33 -16.32
N ILE A 57 -4.06 -7.62 -17.10
CA ILE A 57 -4.71 -6.64 -17.98
C ILE A 57 -5.25 -5.46 -17.15
N ARG A 58 -5.93 -5.73 -16.04
CA ARG A 58 -6.48 -4.73 -15.14
C ARG A 58 -5.38 -3.83 -14.54
N ASN A 59 -4.16 -4.33 -14.31
CA ASN A 59 -3.10 -3.60 -13.60
C ASN A 59 -2.73 -2.27 -14.29
N ARG A 60 -2.88 -2.15 -15.60
CA ARG A 60 -2.70 -0.89 -16.34
C ARG A 60 -3.68 0.21 -15.90
N ILE A 61 -4.87 -0.16 -15.43
CA ILE A 61 -5.84 0.82 -14.91
C ILE A 61 -5.44 1.25 -13.52
N ILE A 62 -4.92 0.33 -12.67
CA ILE A 62 -4.43 0.66 -11.33
C ILE A 62 -3.31 1.69 -11.44
N SER A 63 -2.31 1.45 -12.28
CA SER A 63 -1.22 2.40 -12.49
C SER A 63 -1.70 3.70 -13.14
N GLY A 64 -2.62 3.62 -14.12
CA GLY A 64 -3.15 4.77 -14.84
C GLY A 64 -3.91 5.79 -13.97
N VAL A 65 -4.67 5.31 -12.96
CA VAL A 65 -5.41 6.16 -12.03
C VAL A 65 -4.58 6.58 -10.80
N SER A 66 -3.34 6.13 -10.72
CA SER A 66 -2.41 6.47 -9.65
C SER A 66 -1.50 7.61 -10.09
N ALA A 67 -1.11 8.47 -9.17
CA ALA A 67 -0.12 9.51 -9.45
C ALA A 67 1.30 8.93 -9.46
N ALA A 68 1.56 7.95 -8.60
CA ALA A 68 2.82 7.23 -8.50
C ALA A 68 2.57 5.80 -8.03
N LEU A 69 3.56 4.94 -8.18
CA LEU A 69 3.58 3.57 -7.68
C LEU A 69 4.71 3.40 -6.67
N LEU A 70 4.42 2.88 -5.50
CA LEU A 70 5.43 2.43 -4.53
C LEU A 70 5.43 0.89 -4.43
N LEU A 71 6.55 0.28 -4.74
CA LEU A 71 6.79 -1.14 -4.52
C LEU A 71 7.51 -1.35 -3.19
N ILE A 72 6.86 -2.05 -2.24
CA ILE A 72 7.41 -2.34 -0.92
C ILE A 72 8.15 -3.67 -0.93
N GLU A 73 7.50 -4.72 -1.48
CA GLU A 73 8.08 -6.06 -1.59
C GLU A 73 7.52 -6.82 -2.78
N GLY A 74 8.26 -7.78 -3.26
CA GLY A 74 7.84 -8.67 -4.34
C GLY A 74 8.98 -9.55 -4.83
N ASN A 75 8.63 -10.74 -5.34
CA ASN A 75 9.56 -11.62 -6.00
C ASN A 75 9.78 -11.20 -7.46
N ALA A 76 10.81 -11.74 -8.11
CA ALA A 76 11.18 -11.41 -9.48
C ALA A 76 10.06 -11.59 -10.52
N HIS A 77 9.14 -12.52 -10.27
CA HIS A 77 8.01 -12.86 -11.15
C HIS A 77 6.65 -12.49 -10.56
N SER A 78 6.61 -11.57 -9.59
CA SER A 78 5.35 -11.16 -8.96
C SER A 78 4.51 -10.28 -9.91
N GLY A 79 3.19 -10.35 -9.75
CA GLY A 79 2.26 -9.47 -10.48
C GLY A 79 2.50 -7.98 -10.23
N THR A 80 3.21 -7.62 -9.14
CA THR A 80 3.61 -6.24 -8.84
C THR A 80 4.59 -5.69 -9.88
N MET A 81 5.48 -6.53 -10.42
CA MET A 81 6.39 -6.14 -11.51
C MET A 81 5.65 -5.76 -12.79
N ILE A 82 4.53 -6.43 -13.07
CA ILE A 82 3.67 -6.09 -14.22
C ILE A 82 3.06 -4.69 -14.01
N THR A 83 2.59 -4.42 -12.80
CA THR A 83 2.04 -3.09 -12.47
C THR A 83 3.10 -2.00 -12.54
N ALA A 84 4.33 -2.29 -12.09
CA ALA A 84 5.45 -1.35 -12.19
C ALA A 84 5.84 -1.06 -13.65
N GLY A 85 5.85 -2.10 -14.51
CA GLY A 85 6.06 -1.92 -15.94
C GLY A 85 4.98 -1.04 -16.57
N CYS A 86 3.69 -1.30 -16.29
CA CYS A 86 2.60 -0.44 -16.76
C CYS A 86 2.73 1.01 -16.27
N ALA A 87 3.15 1.22 -15.01
CA ALA A 87 3.36 2.56 -14.47
C ALA A 87 4.46 3.31 -15.22
N ALA A 88 5.60 2.66 -15.45
CA ALA A 88 6.73 3.24 -16.19
C ALA A 88 6.34 3.58 -17.65
N GLU A 89 5.65 2.66 -18.36
CA GLU A 89 5.16 2.88 -19.72
C GLU A 89 4.17 4.05 -19.81
N GLN A 90 3.42 4.31 -18.74
CA GLN A 90 2.47 5.41 -18.63
C GLN A 90 3.10 6.72 -18.12
N GLY A 91 4.41 6.77 -17.93
CA GLY A 91 5.12 7.94 -17.40
C GLY A 91 4.76 8.27 -15.95
N ARG A 92 4.39 7.26 -15.15
CA ARG A 92 4.17 7.42 -13.72
C ARG A 92 5.48 7.22 -12.98
N GLU A 93 5.68 8.01 -11.93
CA GLU A 93 6.82 7.81 -11.04
C GLU A 93 6.73 6.47 -10.33
N VAL A 94 7.83 5.73 -10.35
CA VAL A 94 7.94 4.43 -9.68
C VAL A 94 8.95 4.56 -8.55
N PHE A 95 8.51 4.24 -7.36
CA PHE A 95 9.31 4.20 -6.14
C PHE A 95 9.48 2.77 -5.67
N ALA A 96 10.62 2.47 -5.07
CA ALA A 96 10.86 1.18 -4.47
C ALA A 96 11.52 1.30 -3.10
N LEU A 97 11.01 0.54 -2.13
CA LEU A 97 11.57 0.45 -0.80
C LEU A 97 12.76 -0.52 -0.85
N PRO A 98 13.99 -0.11 -0.45
CA PRO A 98 15.12 -1.01 -0.43
C PRO A 98 14.94 -2.09 0.66
N GLY A 99 15.47 -3.26 0.39
CA GLY A 99 15.47 -4.37 1.34
C GLY A 99 16.78 -5.14 1.31
N MET A 100 16.90 -6.13 2.17
CA MET A 100 18.10 -6.97 2.25
C MET A 100 18.24 -7.86 1.01
N VAL A 101 19.45 -8.03 0.50
CA VAL A 101 19.71 -8.74 -0.76
C VAL A 101 19.42 -10.24 -0.70
N ASP A 102 19.44 -10.81 0.48
CA ASP A 102 19.19 -12.23 0.76
C ASP A 102 17.71 -12.54 1.05
N VAL A 103 16.85 -11.51 1.11
CA VAL A 103 15.41 -11.67 1.36
C VAL A 103 14.67 -11.77 0.02
N PRO A 104 13.93 -12.87 -0.24
CA PRO A 104 13.24 -13.06 -1.52
C PRO A 104 12.24 -11.94 -1.87
N GLY A 105 11.59 -11.34 -0.85
CA GLY A 105 10.67 -10.21 -1.03
C GLY A 105 11.34 -8.92 -1.50
N SER A 106 12.66 -8.80 -1.37
CA SER A 106 13.43 -7.61 -1.79
C SER A 106 13.89 -7.68 -3.26
N ILE A 107 13.76 -8.82 -3.92
CA ILE A 107 14.27 -9.01 -5.29
C ILE A 107 13.62 -8.02 -6.27
N ALA A 108 12.30 -7.87 -6.23
CA ALA A 108 11.61 -6.95 -7.14
C ALA A 108 11.92 -5.47 -6.86
N PRO A 109 11.86 -4.97 -5.60
CA PRO A 109 12.29 -3.61 -5.27
C PRO A 109 13.73 -3.31 -5.70
N LEU A 110 14.69 -4.19 -5.37
CA LEU A 110 16.10 -4.01 -5.74
C LEU A 110 16.30 -3.99 -7.25
N ARG A 111 15.56 -4.82 -7.99
CA ARG A 111 15.58 -4.80 -9.45
C ARG A 111 15.05 -3.47 -10.00
N LEU A 112 13.92 -2.98 -9.49
CA LEU A 112 13.36 -1.70 -9.92
C LEU A 112 14.31 -0.53 -9.64
N LEU A 113 14.96 -0.51 -8.47
CA LEU A 113 15.97 0.51 -8.15
C LEU A 113 17.14 0.47 -9.14
N ARG A 114 17.61 -0.72 -9.50
CA ARG A 114 18.67 -0.89 -10.50
C ARG A 114 18.21 -0.45 -11.91
N ASP A 115 16.94 -0.64 -12.22
CA ASP A 115 16.33 -0.26 -13.50
C ASP A 115 15.94 1.24 -13.54
N GLY A 116 16.20 2.02 -12.47
CA GLY A 116 16.02 3.46 -12.42
C GLY A 116 14.78 3.95 -11.65
N ALA A 117 14.12 3.10 -10.88
CA ALA A 117 13.07 3.55 -9.98
C ALA A 117 13.64 4.43 -8.85
N ASN A 118 12.82 5.36 -8.34
CA ASN A 118 13.21 6.24 -7.27
C ASN A 118 13.33 5.48 -5.94
N LEU A 119 14.39 5.76 -5.19
CA LEU A 119 14.57 5.20 -3.85
C LEU A 119 13.55 5.82 -2.89
N CYS A 120 12.85 4.98 -2.14
CA CYS A 120 11.93 5.44 -1.10
C CYS A 120 12.27 4.77 0.22
N THR A 121 12.68 5.55 1.20
CA THR A 121 12.98 5.09 2.57
C THR A 121 11.91 5.57 3.56
N CYS A 122 11.25 6.67 3.24
CA CYS A 122 10.17 7.26 4.02
C CYS A 122 9.15 7.97 3.12
N ALA A 123 8.01 8.35 3.67
CA ALA A 123 6.96 9.04 2.92
C ALA A 123 7.42 10.41 2.39
N GLN A 124 8.37 11.05 3.07
CA GLN A 124 8.87 12.36 2.67
C GLN A 124 9.58 12.29 1.31
N ASP A 125 10.30 11.21 1.01
CA ASP A 125 10.98 11.01 -0.28
C ASP A 125 9.98 11.12 -1.44
N ILE A 126 8.79 10.51 -1.29
CA ILE A 126 7.72 10.58 -2.31
C ILE A 126 7.18 12.00 -2.43
N LEU A 127 6.94 12.68 -1.30
CA LEU A 127 6.37 14.03 -1.30
C LEU A 127 7.31 15.03 -1.98
N ASP A 128 8.60 14.92 -1.72
CA ASP A 128 9.64 15.78 -2.27
C ASP A 128 9.82 15.56 -3.78
N ASP A 129 9.93 14.31 -4.22
CA ASP A 129 10.09 13.96 -5.64
C ASP A 129 8.85 14.32 -6.47
N MET A 130 7.66 14.08 -5.92
CA MET A 130 6.40 14.46 -6.55
C MET A 130 6.11 15.96 -6.44
N ARG A 131 6.94 16.73 -5.74
CA ARG A 131 6.74 18.17 -5.44
C ARG A 131 5.35 18.45 -4.83
N TRP A 132 4.85 17.50 -4.07
CA TRP A 132 3.62 17.68 -3.34
C TRP A 132 3.89 18.48 -2.06
N THR A 133 3.62 19.78 -2.13
CA THR A 133 3.61 20.58 -0.91
C THR A 133 2.56 20.02 0.05
N GLN A 134 2.97 19.73 1.26
CA GLN A 134 2.03 19.46 2.34
C GLN A 134 1.18 20.71 2.54
N THR A 135 0.03 20.80 1.91
CA THR A 135 -1.07 21.57 2.49
C THR A 135 -1.31 20.91 3.83
N ALA A 136 -0.93 21.59 4.89
CA ALA A 136 -1.11 21.11 6.25
C ALA A 136 -2.57 20.69 6.41
N VAL A 137 -2.84 19.41 6.27
CA VAL A 137 -4.01 18.81 6.85
C VAL A 137 -3.79 19.05 8.35
N PRO A 138 -4.64 19.83 9.04
CA PRO A 138 -4.50 19.97 10.47
C PRO A 138 -4.49 18.55 11.00
N ALA A 139 -3.35 18.13 11.56
CA ALA A 139 -3.26 16.88 12.25
C ALA A 139 -4.40 16.93 13.28
N LYS A 140 -5.46 16.16 13.07
CA LYS A 140 -6.29 15.75 14.19
C LYS A 140 -5.28 15.14 15.15
N SER A 141 -4.93 15.90 16.16
CA SER A 141 -4.20 15.38 17.29
C SER A 141 -5.08 14.25 17.83
N GLU A 142 -4.78 13.02 17.42
CA GLU A 142 -5.20 11.90 18.23
C GLU A 142 -4.68 12.23 19.62
N PRO A 143 -5.55 12.19 20.65
CA PRO A 143 -5.04 12.31 22.01
C PRO A 143 -3.94 11.30 22.11
N ALA A 144 -2.74 11.76 22.46
CA ALA A 144 -1.59 10.89 22.69
C ALA A 144 -2.10 9.70 23.48
N PRO A 145 -1.83 8.45 23.09
CA PRO A 145 -2.31 7.30 23.84
C PRO A 145 -1.89 7.55 25.28
N ALA A 146 -2.88 7.61 26.17
CA ALA A 146 -2.66 7.75 27.62
C ALA A 146 -1.53 6.80 27.94
N SER A 147 -0.46 7.35 28.53
CA SER A 147 0.87 6.77 28.62
C SER A 147 0.78 5.25 28.77
N ALA A 148 1.43 4.52 27.86
CA ALA A 148 1.38 3.05 27.83
C ALA A 148 1.74 2.42 29.21
N GLN A 149 2.23 3.24 30.13
CA GLN A 149 2.58 2.91 31.51
C GLN A 149 1.37 2.66 32.42
N ASP A 150 0.20 3.26 32.14
CA ASP A 150 -0.98 3.12 33.03
C ASP A 150 -1.68 1.75 32.92
N ASN A 151 -1.40 1.00 31.88
CA ASN A 151 -2.01 -0.32 31.63
C ASN A 151 -1.05 -1.51 31.83
N LEU A 152 0.16 -1.26 32.35
CA LEU A 152 1.13 -2.32 32.58
C LEU A 152 0.85 -3.07 33.88
N THR A 153 0.92 -4.40 33.85
CA THR A 153 0.93 -5.24 35.05
C THR A 153 2.23 -5.02 35.84
N GLU A 154 2.23 -5.32 37.14
CA GLU A 154 3.42 -5.15 37.99
C GLU A 154 4.70 -5.84 37.45
N PRO A 155 4.66 -7.05 36.87
CA PRO A 155 5.84 -7.62 36.20
C PRO A 155 6.33 -6.81 35.00
N GLN A 156 5.41 -6.24 34.20
CA GLN A 156 5.74 -5.44 33.01
C GLN A 156 6.37 -4.10 33.40
N LYS A 157 5.89 -3.45 34.48
CA LYS A 157 6.49 -2.22 35.03
C LYS A 157 7.93 -2.44 35.50
N ARG A 158 8.21 -3.61 36.11
CA ARG A 158 9.57 -3.98 36.51
C ARG A 158 10.52 -4.15 35.34
N ILE A 159 10.08 -4.77 34.26
CA ILE A 159 10.88 -4.93 33.04
C ILE A 159 11.13 -3.57 32.40
N PHE A 160 10.12 -2.71 32.32
CA PHE A 160 10.23 -1.36 31.76
C PHE A 160 11.25 -0.50 32.53
N ALA A 161 11.19 -0.53 33.86
CA ALA A 161 12.13 0.19 34.73
C ALA A 161 13.59 -0.32 34.63
N LEU A 162 13.81 -1.57 34.23
CA LEU A 162 15.14 -2.11 33.98
C LEU A 162 15.69 -1.63 32.62
N LEU A 163 14.86 -1.52 31.61
CA LEU A 163 15.24 -1.04 30.28
C LEU A 163 15.62 0.46 30.30
N GLU A 164 14.90 1.30 31.06
CA GLU A 164 15.24 2.71 31.21
C GLU A 164 16.59 2.96 31.94
N ARG A 165 17.10 1.97 32.67
CA ARG A 165 18.39 2.08 33.37
C ARG A 165 19.61 1.76 32.51
N GLU A 166 19.45 1.11 31.36
CA GLU A 166 20.55 0.75 30.47
C GLU A 166 20.81 1.81 29.38
N GLU A 167 20.02 2.86 29.27
CA GLU A 167 20.20 3.96 28.30
C GLU A 167 20.92 5.20 28.85
N MET A 168 21.54 5.09 30.05
CA MET A 168 22.42 6.15 30.59
C MET A 168 23.90 5.69 30.50
#